data_c03f3c3fb0a5ffd84b424d1aa82ad668
#
_entry.id   c03f3c3fb0a5ffd84b424d1aa82ad668
#
_cell.length_a   1.000
_cell.length_b   1.000
_cell.length_c   1.000
_cell.angle_alpha   90.00
_cell.angle_beta   90.00
_cell.angle_gamma   90.00
#
_symmetry.space_group_name_H-M   'P 1'
#
loop_
_entity.id
_entity.type
_entity.pdbx_description
1 polymer ?
#
loop_
_entity_poly.entity_id
_entity_poly.type
_entity_poly.pdbx_seq_one_letter_code
_entity_poly.pdbx_strand_id
1 'polypeptide(L)'
;MNFSKQIREIKIPFQNKLDKQQDMNQENQLQGQRTIIDKEVSWDKTQVIMSKTNAFGIIEYANETFVDVCGYEDYELMGQPHNIIRHPDMPRVIFKVLWENLKNGKNFHAIVKNLAKSGRFYWVITDFEISRDENDVIVNYFGRRQAVPQEVIALHIEPLYKKLLQIEAASGMEFSEKYLIGFLEEKKKSYVEYIKDLIFEHEKGHAKFAQYEEQIHEEEEEEERGFFKRLFNR
;
A
#
# COMPACT_ATOMS: atom_id res chain seq x y z
N MET A 1 1.12 0.12 -28.36
CA MET A 1 1.42 -1.28 -27.99
C MET A 1 0.31 -1.76 -27.09
N ASN A 2 -0.35 -2.85 -27.45
CA ASN A 2 -1.65 -3.22 -26.89
C ASN A 2 -1.49 -3.88 -25.51
N PHE A 3 -1.95 -3.23 -24.45
CA PHE A 3 -1.88 -3.68 -23.04
C PHE A 3 -2.47 -5.09 -22.84
N SER A 4 -3.51 -5.43 -23.60
CA SER A 4 -4.16 -6.75 -23.63
C SER A 4 -3.26 -7.89 -24.14
N LYS A 5 -2.18 -7.58 -24.87
CA LYS A 5 -1.26 -8.59 -25.42
C LYS A 5 -0.19 -9.02 -24.42
N GLN A 6 0.23 -8.11 -23.52
CA GLN A 6 1.26 -8.40 -22.52
C GLN A 6 0.79 -9.34 -21.41
N ILE A 7 -0.53 -9.37 -21.13
CA ILE A 7 -1.10 -10.25 -20.10
C ILE A 7 -1.37 -11.67 -20.62
N ARG A 8 -1.51 -11.86 -21.96
CA ARG A 8 -1.85 -13.17 -22.56
C ARG A 8 -0.69 -14.13 -22.77
N GLU A 9 0.56 -13.69 -22.64
CA GLU A 9 1.73 -14.53 -22.96
C GLU A 9 2.42 -15.16 -21.75
N ILE A 10 1.93 -14.93 -20.52
CA ILE A 10 2.49 -15.60 -19.33
C ILE A 10 1.66 -16.83 -18.99
N LYS A 11 1.89 -17.91 -19.71
CA LYS A 11 1.50 -19.25 -19.24
C LYS A 11 2.52 -19.75 -18.22
N ILE A 12 2.27 -19.49 -16.94
CA ILE A 12 3.00 -20.17 -15.85
C ILE A 12 2.33 -21.53 -15.61
N PRO A 13 3.08 -22.64 -15.54
CA PRO A 13 2.52 -23.94 -15.23
C PRO A 13 1.86 -23.89 -13.86
N PHE A 14 0.68 -24.44 -13.78
CA PHE A 14 -0.14 -24.60 -12.58
C PHE A 14 0.60 -25.50 -11.58
N GLN A 15 1.39 -24.93 -10.69
CA GLN A 15 2.04 -25.65 -9.62
C GLN A 15 1.08 -25.71 -8.42
N ASN A 16 0.60 -26.90 -8.23
CA ASN A 16 -0.10 -27.55 -7.13
C ASN A 16 -1.25 -26.81 -6.39
N LYS A 17 -2.45 -27.36 -6.58
CA LYS A 17 -3.65 -27.10 -5.75
C LYS A 17 -3.39 -27.33 -4.25
N LEU A 18 -2.44 -28.19 -3.90
CA LEU A 18 -2.03 -28.49 -2.53
C LEU A 18 -1.27 -27.36 -1.86
N ASP A 19 -0.36 -26.67 -2.58
CA ASP A 19 0.38 -25.52 -2.02
C ASP A 19 -0.57 -24.35 -1.74
N LYS A 20 -1.55 -24.10 -2.62
CA LYS A 20 -2.58 -23.08 -2.39
C LYS A 20 -3.51 -23.40 -1.21
N GLN A 21 -3.79 -24.68 -0.98
CA GLN A 21 -4.62 -25.12 0.14
C GLN A 21 -3.86 -25.02 1.47
N GLN A 22 -2.55 -25.27 1.46
CA GLN A 22 -1.69 -25.12 2.63
C GLN A 22 -1.47 -23.65 2.98
N ASP A 23 -1.22 -22.77 1.99
CA ASP A 23 -1.10 -21.33 2.19
C ASP A 23 -2.39 -20.74 2.76
N MET A 24 -3.56 -21.11 2.23
CA MET A 24 -4.86 -20.68 2.76
C MET A 24 -5.14 -21.20 4.18
N ASN A 25 -4.72 -22.41 4.50
CA ASN A 25 -4.92 -22.97 5.84
C ASN A 25 -3.97 -22.31 6.87
N GLN A 26 -2.74 -21.98 6.50
CA GLN A 26 -1.82 -21.22 7.35
C GLN A 26 -2.29 -19.77 7.54
N GLU A 27 -2.76 -19.10 6.47
CA GLU A 27 -3.38 -17.77 6.57
C GLU A 27 -4.56 -17.77 7.56
N ASN A 28 -5.45 -18.77 7.48
CA ASN A 28 -6.60 -18.89 8.37
C ASN A 28 -6.20 -19.23 9.82
N GLN A 29 -5.14 -20.00 10.05
CA GLN A 29 -4.68 -20.33 11.40
C GLN A 29 -3.97 -19.15 12.08
N LEU A 30 -3.17 -18.37 11.35
CA LEU A 30 -2.48 -17.17 11.87
C LEU A 30 -3.45 -15.98 12.08
N GLN A 31 -4.46 -15.84 11.24
CA GLN A 31 -5.48 -14.79 11.34
C GLN A 31 -6.60 -15.13 12.35
N GLY A 32 -6.89 -16.40 12.58
CA GLY A 32 -7.99 -16.86 13.44
C GLY A 32 -7.86 -16.53 14.94
N GLN A 33 -6.74 -15.95 15.39
CA GLN A 33 -6.49 -15.65 16.81
C GLN A 33 -6.51 -14.15 17.14
N ARG A 34 -6.60 -13.24 16.15
CA ARG A 34 -6.58 -11.80 16.40
C ARG A 34 -7.97 -11.19 16.23
N THR A 35 -8.46 -10.51 17.27
CA THR A 35 -9.64 -9.67 17.16
C THR A 35 -9.28 -8.43 16.34
N ILE A 36 -9.96 -8.22 15.21
CA ILE A 36 -9.75 -7.04 14.37
C ILE A 36 -10.40 -5.84 15.05
N ILE A 37 -9.62 -4.78 15.20
CA ILE A 37 -10.03 -3.51 15.78
C ILE A 37 -10.00 -2.46 14.69
N ASP A 38 -11.15 -1.88 14.38
CA ASP A 38 -11.27 -0.81 13.38
C ASP A 38 -10.69 0.52 13.92
N LYS A 39 -9.39 0.51 14.18
CA LYS A 39 -8.62 1.66 14.64
C LYS A 39 -7.21 1.61 14.06
N GLU A 40 -6.76 2.72 13.53
CA GLU A 40 -5.40 2.82 13.02
C GLU A 40 -4.36 2.82 14.15
N VAL A 41 -3.20 2.21 13.89
CA VAL A 41 -2.01 2.31 14.76
C VAL A 41 -1.50 3.75 14.70
N SER A 42 -1.22 4.35 15.86
CA SER A 42 -0.55 5.65 15.93
C SER A 42 0.96 5.43 15.77
N TRP A 43 1.55 6.07 14.77
CA TRP A 43 2.99 6.03 14.52
C TRP A 43 3.45 7.30 13.81
N ASP A 44 4.75 7.60 13.84
CA ASP A 44 5.34 8.74 13.16
C ASP A 44 5.32 8.53 11.64
N LYS A 45 4.42 9.23 10.95
CA LYS A 45 4.17 9.10 9.51
C LYS A 45 5.35 9.57 8.65
N THR A 46 6.36 10.23 9.22
CA THR A 46 7.60 10.63 8.53
C THR A 46 8.61 9.50 8.45
N GLN A 47 8.47 8.48 9.29
CA GLN A 47 9.36 7.32 9.32
C GLN A 47 9.07 6.35 8.18
N VAL A 48 10.12 5.62 7.78
CA VAL A 48 10.02 4.57 6.75
C VAL A 48 10.03 3.20 7.40
N ILE A 49 9.01 2.40 7.11
CA ILE A 49 8.91 1.01 7.54
C ILE A 49 9.67 0.14 6.52
N MET A 50 10.66 -0.62 6.97
CA MET A 50 11.48 -1.44 6.10
C MET A 50 11.49 -2.90 6.52
N SER A 51 11.46 -3.80 5.53
CA SER A 51 11.70 -5.23 5.73
C SER A 51 12.39 -5.83 4.52
N LYS A 52 13.15 -6.92 4.75
CA LYS A 52 13.70 -7.76 3.71
C LYS A 52 13.12 -9.17 3.84
N THR A 53 12.76 -9.76 2.71
CA THR A 53 12.36 -11.18 2.64
C THR A 53 13.26 -11.91 1.67
N ASN A 54 13.35 -13.23 1.82
CA ASN A 54 13.90 -14.09 0.76
C ASN A 54 12.94 -14.17 -0.44
N ALA A 55 13.32 -14.91 -1.47
CA ALA A 55 12.52 -15.09 -2.68
C ALA A 55 11.14 -15.75 -2.44
N PHE A 56 10.94 -16.39 -1.28
CA PHE A 56 9.68 -17.05 -0.89
C PHE A 56 8.80 -16.15 -0.02
N GLY A 57 9.22 -14.91 0.27
CA GLY A 57 8.47 -13.98 1.10
C GLY A 57 8.64 -14.22 2.61
N ILE A 58 9.67 -14.97 3.04
CA ILE A 58 10.01 -15.16 4.44
C ILE A 58 10.85 -13.99 4.94
N ILE A 59 10.47 -13.39 6.06
CA ILE A 59 11.11 -12.21 6.65
C ILE A 59 12.51 -12.58 7.14
N GLU A 60 13.53 -11.83 6.72
CA GLU A 60 14.93 -11.95 7.11
C GLU A 60 15.46 -10.68 7.81
N TYR A 61 14.73 -9.57 7.68
CA TYR A 61 15.06 -8.30 8.31
C TYR A 61 13.82 -7.44 8.49
N ALA A 62 13.77 -6.72 9.59
CA ALA A 62 12.81 -5.68 9.93
C ALA A 62 13.55 -4.51 10.60
N ASN A 63 13.24 -3.25 10.22
CA ASN A 63 13.77 -2.13 10.97
C ASN A 63 12.93 -1.86 12.23
N GLU A 64 13.46 -1.05 13.15
CA GLU A 64 12.80 -0.68 14.41
C GLU A 64 11.38 -0.12 14.16
N THR A 65 11.23 0.76 13.17
CA THR A 65 9.92 1.30 12.79
C THR A 65 8.92 0.20 12.41
N PHE A 66 9.36 -0.86 11.73
CA PHE A 66 8.47 -1.96 11.40
C PHE A 66 8.03 -2.75 12.63
N VAL A 67 8.98 -3.05 13.53
CA VAL A 67 8.72 -3.72 14.82
C VAL A 67 7.71 -2.90 15.63
N ASP A 68 7.95 -1.62 15.81
CA ASP A 68 7.10 -0.72 16.58
C ASP A 68 5.68 -0.61 16.01
N VAL A 69 5.57 -0.40 14.69
CA VAL A 69 4.26 -0.20 14.05
C VAL A 69 3.44 -1.48 14.00
N CYS A 70 4.05 -2.62 13.69
CA CYS A 70 3.34 -3.89 13.65
C CYS A 70 3.12 -4.50 15.06
N GLY A 71 3.91 -4.09 16.07
CA GLY A 71 3.79 -4.55 17.45
C GLY A 71 4.21 -5.99 17.68
N TYR A 72 4.93 -6.59 16.74
CA TYR A 72 5.60 -7.87 16.93
C TYR A 72 7.03 -7.62 17.34
N GLU A 73 7.55 -8.45 18.22
CA GLU A 73 8.97 -8.46 18.52
C GLU A 73 9.77 -9.00 17.31
N ASP A 74 11.04 -8.57 17.19
CA ASP A 74 11.90 -8.97 16.07
C ASP A 74 11.97 -10.51 15.92
N TYR A 75 12.14 -11.24 17.02
CA TYR A 75 12.20 -12.72 17.02
C TYR A 75 10.87 -13.38 16.60
N GLU A 76 9.73 -12.69 16.71
CA GLU A 76 8.44 -13.17 16.24
C GLU A 76 8.26 -12.97 14.73
N LEU A 77 8.98 -12.02 14.14
CA LEU A 77 8.93 -11.71 12.72
C LEU A 77 9.91 -12.54 11.91
N MET A 78 11.14 -12.74 12.44
CA MET A 78 12.18 -13.46 11.72
C MET A 78 11.78 -14.90 11.40
N GLY A 79 11.94 -15.28 10.13
CA GLY A 79 11.56 -16.61 9.64
C GLY A 79 10.05 -16.79 9.38
N GLN A 80 9.22 -15.79 9.65
CA GLN A 80 7.80 -15.84 9.36
C GLN A 80 7.49 -15.38 7.93
N PRO A 81 6.45 -15.93 7.30
CA PRO A 81 5.94 -15.39 6.06
C PRO A 81 5.45 -13.94 6.27
N HIS A 82 5.73 -13.05 5.33
CA HIS A 82 5.36 -11.64 5.44
C HIS A 82 3.83 -11.40 5.55
N ASN A 83 3.02 -12.40 5.19
CA ASN A 83 1.56 -12.35 5.35
C ASN A 83 1.11 -12.38 6.84
N ILE A 84 2.03 -12.55 7.79
CA ILE A 84 1.74 -12.41 9.24
C ILE A 84 1.08 -11.07 9.57
N ILE A 85 1.38 -10.02 8.80
CA ILE A 85 0.79 -8.68 8.96
C ILE A 85 -0.33 -8.38 7.96
N ARG A 86 -0.82 -9.37 7.21
CA ARG A 86 -1.85 -9.13 6.21
C ARG A 86 -3.20 -8.82 6.88
N HIS A 87 -3.84 -7.74 6.44
CA HIS A 87 -5.21 -7.42 6.85
C HIS A 87 -6.23 -8.19 5.97
N PRO A 88 -7.32 -8.73 6.54
CA PRO A 88 -8.34 -9.46 5.75
C PRO A 88 -9.08 -8.58 4.74
N ASP A 89 -9.17 -7.25 4.98
CA ASP A 89 -9.76 -6.30 4.03
C ASP A 89 -8.84 -6.00 2.82
N MET A 90 -7.74 -6.73 2.65
CA MET A 90 -6.90 -6.59 1.47
C MET A 90 -7.33 -7.55 0.36
N PRO A 91 -7.74 -7.03 -0.82
CA PRO A 91 -8.11 -7.87 -1.95
C PRO A 91 -6.95 -8.78 -2.38
N ARG A 92 -7.24 -10.05 -2.59
CA ARG A 92 -6.24 -11.05 -3.01
C ARG A 92 -5.66 -10.70 -4.38
N VAL A 93 -6.45 -10.10 -5.26
CA VAL A 93 -6.02 -9.68 -6.59
C VAL A 93 -4.87 -8.67 -6.53
N ILE A 94 -4.84 -7.76 -5.56
CA ILE A 94 -3.74 -6.79 -5.41
C ILE A 94 -2.42 -7.51 -5.12
N PHE A 95 -2.43 -8.49 -4.21
CA PHE A 95 -1.24 -9.31 -3.95
C PHE A 95 -0.87 -10.21 -5.13
N LYS A 96 -1.85 -10.73 -5.88
CA LYS A 96 -1.57 -11.48 -7.10
C LYS A 96 -0.78 -10.64 -8.09
N VAL A 97 -1.27 -9.44 -8.41
CA VAL A 97 -0.60 -8.53 -9.35
C VAL A 97 0.77 -8.08 -8.84
N LEU A 98 0.89 -7.82 -7.54
CA LEU A 98 2.16 -7.48 -6.89
C LEU A 98 3.19 -8.62 -7.09
N TRP A 99 2.85 -9.84 -6.69
CA TRP A 99 3.77 -10.97 -6.79
C TRP A 99 4.12 -11.36 -8.23
N GLU A 100 3.17 -11.23 -9.17
CA GLU A 100 3.45 -11.44 -10.59
C GLU A 100 4.48 -10.44 -11.12
N ASN A 101 4.41 -9.18 -10.73
CA ASN A 101 5.41 -8.18 -11.11
C ASN A 101 6.77 -8.46 -10.46
N LEU A 102 6.84 -8.68 -9.16
CA LEU A 102 8.09 -8.93 -8.44
C LEU A 102 8.81 -10.18 -8.95
N LYS A 103 8.12 -11.28 -9.18
CA LYS A 103 8.69 -12.52 -9.74
C LYS A 103 9.23 -12.33 -11.16
N ASN A 104 8.68 -11.39 -11.93
CA ASN A 104 9.18 -11.00 -13.23
C ASN A 104 10.27 -9.90 -13.16
N GLY A 105 10.80 -9.63 -11.97
CA GLY A 105 11.85 -8.64 -11.76
C GLY A 105 11.41 -7.19 -11.97
N LYS A 106 10.10 -6.93 -11.91
CA LYS A 106 9.53 -5.58 -12.05
C LYS A 106 9.13 -5.05 -10.68
N ASN A 107 9.58 -3.85 -10.36
CA ASN A 107 9.09 -3.15 -9.18
C ASN A 107 7.59 -2.86 -9.31
N PHE A 108 6.88 -2.95 -8.19
CA PHE A 108 5.46 -2.71 -8.12
C PHE A 108 5.11 -1.93 -6.86
N HIS A 109 4.51 -0.77 -7.03
CA HIS A 109 4.02 0.01 -5.91
C HIS A 109 2.59 -0.42 -5.58
N ALA A 110 2.30 -0.63 -4.31
CA ALA A 110 0.96 -0.97 -3.85
C ALA A 110 0.61 -0.20 -2.58
N ILE A 111 -0.64 0.25 -2.49
CA ILE A 111 -1.20 0.72 -1.22
C ILE A 111 -1.75 -0.51 -0.50
N VAL A 112 -1.29 -0.73 0.74
CA VAL A 112 -1.57 -1.94 1.52
C VAL A 112 -2.10 -1.58 2.89
N LYS A 113 -3.20 -2.21 3.29
CA LYS A 113 -3.70 -2.22 4.66
C LYS A 113 -3.05 -3.40 5.38
N ASN A 114 -2.33 -3.14 6.44
CA ASN A 114 -1.69 -4.15 7.26
C ASN A 114 -2.39 -4.29 8.61
N LEU A 115 -2.27 -5.46 9.24
CA LEU A 115 -2.83 -5.80 10.53
C LEU A 115 -1.70 -5.95 11.55
N ALA A 116 -1.67 -5.09 12.56
CA ALA A 116 -0.74 -5.18 13.67
C ALA A 116 -1.11 -6.33 14.62
N LYS A 117 -0.18 -6.75 15.47
CA LYS A 117 -0.37 -7.78 16.52
C LYS A 117 -1.52 -7.42 17.46
N SER A 118 -1.71 -6.13 17.74
CA SER A 118 -2.81 -5.60 18.56
C SER A 118 -4.21 -5.76 17.94
N GLY A 119 -4.32 -6.17 16.67
CA GLY A 119 -5.56 -6.18 15.91
C GLY A 119 -5.91 -4.85 15.24
N ARG A 120 -5.14 -3.79 15.47
CA ARG A 120 -5.29 -2.49 14.77
C ARG A 120 -4.68 -2.57 13.39
N PHE A 121 -5.07 -1.65 12.51
CA PHE A 121 -4.54 -1.58 11.15
C PHE A 121 -3.60 -0.38 10.94
N TYR A 122 -2.83 -0.42 9.85
CA TYR A 122 -2.11 0.73 9.30
C TYR A 122 -2.01 0.64 7.78
N TRP A 123 -2.11 1.82 7.13
CA TRP A 123 -2.02 1.94 5.68
C TRP A 123 -0.66 2.44 5.26
N VAL A 124 -0.12 1.84 4.22
CA VAL A 124 1.18 2.21 3.64
C VAL A 124 1.17 2.08 2.13
N ILE A 125 1.94 2.92 1.44
CA ILE A 125 2.39 2.64 0.07
C ILE A 125 3.72 1.91 0.16
N THR A 126 3.84 0.82 -0.57
CA THR A 126 5.06 -0.02 -0.59
C THR A 126 5.78 0.12 -1.91
N ASP A 127 7.09 0.29 -1.85
CA ASP A 127 8.06 0.21 -2.94
C ASP A 127 9.00 -0.96 -2.68
N PHE A 128 9.49 -1.63 -3.74
CA PHE A 128 10.35 -2.81 -3.63
C PHE A 128 11.65 -2.63 -4.40
N GLU A 129 12.73 -3.09 -3.77
CA GLU A 129 14.00 -3.31 -4.44
C GLU A 129 14.24 -4.83 -4.53
N ILE A 130 14.63 -5.30 -5.71
CA ILE A 130 14.78 -6.72 -6.01
C ILE A 130 16.26 -7.04 -6.11
N SER A 131 16.76 -7.92 -5.22
CA SER A 131 18.15 -8.37 -5.25
C SER A 131 18.28 -9.67 -6.02
N ARG A 132 19.37 -9.79 -6.80
CA ARG A 132 19.69 -10.97 -7.60
C ARG A 132 21.08 -11.48 -7.25
N ASP A 133 21.30 -12.76 -7.45
CA ASP A 133 22.62 -13.38 -7.31
C ASP A 133 23.45 -13.22 -8.62
N GLU A 134 24.63 -13.82 -8.64
CA GLU A 134 25.55 -13.79 -9.77
C GLU A 134 24.98 -14.49 -11.04
N ASN A 135 23.96 -15.32 -10.90
CA ASN A 135 23.27 -16.03 -11.96
C ASN A 135 21.96 -15.33 -12.40
N ASP A 136 21.76 -14.07 -11.98
CA ASP A 136 20.53 -13.29 -12.23
C ASP A 136 19.26 -13.86 -11.59
N VAL A 137 19.39 -14.75 -10.59
CA VAL A 137 18.27 -15.34 -9.86
C VAL A 137 17.86 -14.40 -8.73
N ILE A 138 16.55 -14.12 -8.60
CA ILE A 138 16.02 -13.30 -7.51
C ILE A 138 16.23 -14.01 -6.18
N VAL A 139 16.92 -13.36 -5.25
CA VAL A 139 17.23 -13.89 -3.92
C VAL A 139 16.47 -13.20 -2.80
N ASN A 140 16.24 -11.89 -2.94
CA ASN A 140 15.55 -11.10 -1.90
C ASN A 140 14.62 -10.03 -2.51
N TYR A 141 13.63 -9.66 -1.70
CA TYR A 141 12.82 -8.47 -1.88
C TYR A 141 13.00 -7.55 -0.67
N PHE A 142 13.43 -6.33 -0.91
CA PHE A 142 13.54 -5.29 0.10
C PHE A 142 12.38 -4.31 -0.06
N GLY A 143 11.47 -4.29 0.91
CA GLY A 143 10.28 -3.44 0.87
C GLY A 143 10.47 -2.19 1.73
N ARG A 144 10.27 -1.02 1.14
CA ARG A 144 10.19 0.28 1.81
C ARG A 144 8.74 0.75 1.80
N ARG A 145 8.25 1.24 2.94
CA ARG A 145 6.85 1.62 3.11
C ARG A 145 6.76 2.98 3.76
N GLN A 146 5.91 3.81 3.21
CA GLN A 146 5.60 5.15 3.71
C GLN A 146 4.11 5.28 4.00
N ALA A 147 3.74 6.25 4.83
CA ALA A 147 2.34 6.58 5.07
C ALA A 147 1.65 7.03 3.79
N VAL A 148 0.35 6.83 3.72
CA VAL A 148 -0.52 7.30 2.64
C VAL A 148 -1.46 8.35 3.21
N PRO A 149 -1.72 9.46 2.49
CA PRO A 149 -2.69 10.45 2.92
C PRO A 149 -4.07 9.82 3.15
N GLN A 150 -4.69 10.14 4.29
CA GLN A 150 -5.98 9.55 4.69
C GLN A 150 -7.09 9.83 3.69
N GLU A 151 -7.08 11.01 3.05
CA GLU A 151 -8.06 11.35 2.02
C GLU A 151 -7.94 10.48 0.77
N VAL A 152 -6.70 10.17 0.34
CA VAL A 152 -6.46 9.24 -0.79
C VAL A 152 -7.01 7.85 -0.45
N ILE A 153 -6.80 7.39 0.77
CA ILE A 153 -7.34 6.11 1.24
C ILE A 153 -8.87 6.13 1.21
N ALA A 154 -9.49 7.08 1.91
CA ALA A 154 -10.94 7.12 2.13
C ALA A 154 -11.74 7.35 0.83
N LEU A 155 -11.23 8.22 -0.06
CA LEU A 155 -11.97 8.61 -1.27
C LEU A 155 -11.74 7.67 -2.46
N HIS A 156 -10.59 6.99 -2.51
CA HIS A 156 -10.20 6.26 -3.72
C HIS A 156 -9.84 4.79 -3.47
N ILE A 157 -9.08 4.49 -2.42
CA ILE A 157 -8.52 3.13 -2.23
C ILE A 157 -9.52 2.22 -1.52
N GLU A 158 -10.07 2.63 -0.39
CA GLU A 158 -11.06 1.81 0.34
C GLU A 158 -12.30 1.48 -0.50
N PRO A 159 -12.92 2.42 -1.25
CA PRO A 159 -14.05 2.08 -2.10
C PRO A 159 -13.70 1.06 -3.19
N LEU A 160 -12.53 1.20 -3.84
CA LEU A 160 -12.03 0.26 -4.82
C LEU A 160 -11.81 -1.13 -4.20
N TYR A 161 -11.09 -1.18 -3.07
CA TYR A 161 -10.77 -2.45 -2.40
C TYR A 161 -12.02 -3.15 -1.86
N LYS A 162 -12.94 -2.41 -1.28
CA LYS A 162 -14.24 -2.94 -0.86
C LYS A 162 -15.01 -3.57 -2.03
N LYS A 163 -15.00 -2.93 -3.21
CA LYS A 163 -15.62 -3.49 -4.41
C LYS A 163 -14.93 -4.76 -4.88
N LEU A 164 -13.60 -4.77 -4.90
CA LEU A 164 -12.81 -5.96 -5.27
C LEU A 164 -13.09 -7.13 -4.33
N LEU A 165 -13.13 -6.90 -3.01
CA LEU A 165 -13.47 -7.91 -2.01
C LEU A 165 -14.88 -8.47 -2.17
N GLN A 166 -15.86 -7.62 -2.46
CA GLN A 166 -17.24 -8.06 -2.73
C GLN A 166 -17.28 -9.00 -3.94
N ILE A 167 -16.55 -8.67 -5.01
CA ILE A 167 -16.48 -9.52 -6.20
C ILE A 167 -15.73 -10.81 -5.90
N GLU A 168 -14.62 -10.76 -5.14
CA GLU A 168 -13.88 -11.95 -4.72
C GLU A 168 -14.74 -12.92 -3.92
N ALA A 169 -15.56 -12.39 -3.00
CA ALA A 169 -16.46 -13.20 -2.18
C ALA A 169 -17.61 -13.81 -3.00
N ALA A 170 -18.16 -13.08 -3.96
CA ALA A 170 -19.32 -13.53 -4.74
C ALA A 170 -18.93 -14.42 -5.93
N SER A 171 -17.82 -14.14 -6.61
CA SER A 171 -17.49 -14.71 -7.92
C SER A 171 -16.03 -15.17 -8.05
N GLY A 172 -15.21 -14.97 -7.01
CA GLY A 172 -13.82 -15.37 -7.00
C GLY A 172 -12.85 -14.33 -7.55
N MET A 173 -11.55 -14.61 -7.34
CA MET A 173 -10.46 -13.67 -7.64
C MET A 173 -10.34 -13.32 -9.13
N GLU A 174 -10.67 -14.26 -10.03
CA GLU A 174 -10.60 -14.03 -11.48
C GLU A 174 -11.54 -12.91 -11.92
N PHE A 175 -12.75 -12.84 -11.36
CA PHE A 175 -13.70 -11.77 -11.67
C PHE A 175 -13.29 -10.43 -11.07
N SER A 176 -12.68 -10.45 -9.88
CA SER A 176 -12.10 -9.26 -9.27
C SER A 176 -10.96 -8.71 -10.12
N GLU A 177 -10.12 -9.58 -10.69
CA GLU A 177 -9.05 -9.20 -11.61
C GLU A 177 -9.61 -8.55 -12.90
N LYS A 178 -10.64 -9.16 -13.50
CA LYS A 178 -11.30 -8.58 -14.69
C LYS A 178 -11.89 -7.20 -14.37
N TYR A 179 -12.49 -7.05 -13.19
CA TYR A 179 -13.01 -5.76 -12.74
C TYR A 179 -11.89 -4.72 -12.57
N LEU A 180 -10.79 -5.08 -11.90
CA LEU A 180 -9.65 -4.19 -11.72
C LEU A 180 -9.06 -3.75 -13.07
N ILE A 181 -8.89 -4.67 -14.02
CA ILE A 181 -8.42 -4.36 -15.37
C ILE A 181 -9.35 -3.36 -16.06
N GLY A 182 -10.66 -3.62 -16.07
CA GLY A 182 -11.65 -2.73 -16.69
C GLY A 182 -11.68 -1.34 -16.04
N PHE A 183 -11.57 -1.27 -14.71
CA PHE A 183 -11.46 -0.02 -13.98
C PHE A 183 -10.22 0.79 -14.39
N LEU A 184 -9.07 0.14 -14.51
CA LEU A 184 -7.81 0.78 -14.91
C LEU A 184 -7.80 1.18 -16.40
N GLU A 185 -8.41 0.37 -17.27
CA GLU A 185 -8.60 0.71 -18.69
C GLU A 185 -9.46 1.96 -18.87
N GLU A 186 -10.56 2.09 -18.09
CA GLU A 186 -11.40 3.30 -18.07
C GLU A 186 -10.57 4.54 -17.66
N LYS A 187 -9.68 4.40 -16.68
CA LYS A 187 -8.78 5.46 -16.25
C LYS A 187 -7.60 5.69 -17.21
N LYS A 188 -7.37 4.79 -18.18
CA LYS A 188 -6.22 4.79 -19.11
C LYS A 188 -4.87 4.77 -18.39
N LYS A 189 -4.78 4.08 -17.27
CA LYS A 189 -3.61 4.01 -16.39
C LYS A 189 -3.36 2.60 -15.93
N SER A 190 -2.09 2.26 -15.66
CA SER A 190 -1.77 1.11 -14.84
C SER A 190 -2.14 1.38 -13.37
N TYR A 191 -2.19 0.33 -12.54
CA TYR A 191 -2.43 0.51 -11.11
C TYR A 191 -1.39 1.41 -10.45
N VAL A 192 -0.11 1.25 -10.80
CA VAL A 192 0.99 2.06 -10.26
C VAL A 192 0.85 3.54 -10.66
N GLU A 193 0.53 3.82 -11.93
CA GLU A 193 0.26 5.19 -12.38
C GLU A 193 -0.96 5.78 -11.67
N TYR A 194 -2.02 5.00 -11.52
CA TYR A 194 -3.23 5.43 -10.84
C TYR A 194 -2.95 5.89 -9.40
N ILE A 195 -2.27 5.05 -8.58
CA ILE A 195 -2.00 5.41 -7.19
C ILE A 195 -0.98 6.56 -7.05
N LYS A 196 0.03 6.64 -7.94
CA LYS A 196 0.99 7.74 -7.94
C LYS A 196 0.33 9.07 -8.27
N ASP A 197 -0.57 9.08 -9.23
CA ASP A 197 -1.29 10.29 -9.60
C ASP A 197 -2.22 10.76 -8.46
N LEU A 198 -2.89 9.84 -7.75
CA LEU A 198 -3.71 10.21 -6.60
C LEU A 198 -2.90 10.91 -5.50
N ILE A 199 -1.72 10.38 -5.18
CA ILE A 199 -0.82 10.95 -4.17
C ILE A 199 -0.32 12.33 -4.65
N PHE A 200 0.13 12.42 -5.89
CA PHE A 200 0.67 13.65 -6.45
C PHE A 200 -0.38 14.78 -6.54
N GLU A 201 -1.61 14.47 -6.96
CA GLU A 201 -2.68 15.47 -7.01
C GLU A 201 -3.10 15.94 -5.60
N HIS A 202 -3.07 15.03 -4.62
CA HIS A 202 -3.30 15.38 -3.22
C HIS A 202 -2.22 16.36 -2.71
N GLU A 203 -0.93 16.05 -2.93
CA GLU A 203 0.19 16.91 -2.53
C GLU A 203 0.12 18.29 -3.18
N LYS A 204 -0.17 18.35 -4.48
CA LYS A 204 -0.39 19.63 -5.18
C LYS A 204 -1.56 20.43 -4.63
N GLY A 205 -2.65 19.75 -4.27
CA GLY A 205 -3.82 20.38 -3.64
C GLY A 205 -3.43 21.07 -2.34
N HIS A 206 -2.72 20.35 -1.47
CA HIS A 206 -2.24 20.87 -0.19
C HIS A 206 -1.25 22.03 -0.36
N ALA A 207 -0.30 21.95 -1.29
CA ALA A 207 0.65 23.02 -1.56
C ALA A 207 -0.04 24.31 -2.03
N LYS A 208 -1.07 24.20 -2.89
CA LYS A 208 -1.87 25.34 -3.33
C LYS A 208 -2.68 25.95 -2.19
N PHE A 209 -3.26 25.11 -1.33
CA PHE A 209 -4.05 25.57 -0.19
C PHE A 209 -3.18 26.31 0.83
N ALA A 210 -2.00 25.78 1.14
CA ALA A 210 -1.03 26.44 2.02
C ALA A 210 -0.57 27.80 1.49
N GLN A 211 -0.30 27.91 0.18
CA GLN A 211 0.03 29.20 -0.44
C GLN A 211 -1.13 30.19 -0.37
N TYR A 212 -2.35 29.73 -0.50
CA TYR A 212 -3.55 30.59 -0.39
C TYR A 212 -3.77 31.07 1.05
N GLU A 213 -3.58 30.22 2.05
CA GLU A 213 -3.64 30.61 3.47
C GLU A 213 -2.55 31.65 3.82
N GLU A 214 -1.33 31.46 3.31
CA GLU A 214 -0.24 32.42 3.51
C GLU A 214 -0.58 33.79 2.90
N GLN A 215 -1.16 33.82 1.70
CA GLN A 215 -1.62 35.08 1.06
C GLN A 215 -2.72 35.77 1.85
N ILE A 216 -3.73 35.04 2.34
CA ILE A 216 -4.79 35.62 3.18
C ILE A 216 -4.19 36.22 4.45
N HIS A 217 -3.27 35.53 5.10
CA HIS A 217 -2.64 36.02 6.33
C HIS A 217 -1.82 37.28 6.09
N GLU A 218 -1.09 37.39 4.98
CA GLU A 218 -0.36 38.58 4.57
C GLU A 218 -1.31 39.76 4.29
N GLU A 219 -2.45 39.52 3.61
CA GLU A 219 -3.47 40.56 3.33
C GLU A 219 -4.11 41.08 4.63
N GLU A 220 -4.46 40.20 5.58
CA GLU A 220 -5.00 40.58 6.89
C GLU A 220 -4.00 41.40 7.70
N GLU A 221 -2.72 41.04 7.72
CA GLU A 221 -1.66 41.80 8.40
C GLU A 221 -1.42 43.18 7.74
N GLU A 222 -1.55 43.28 6.41
CA GLU A 222 -1.43 44.58 5.71
C GLU A 222 -2.63 45.48 6.00
N GLU A 223 -3.84 44.95 6.07
CA GLU A 223 -5.04 45.71 6.45
C GLU A 223 -4.94 46.20 7.90
N GLU A 224 -4.50 45.35 8.84
CA GLU A 224 -4.28 45.77 10.23
C GLU A 224 -3.20 46.85 10.32
N ARG A 225 -2.06 46.68 9.65
CA ARG A 225 -1.01 47.69 9.59
C ARG A 225 -1.52 49.01 8.96
N GLY A 226 -2.33 48.93 7.94
CA GLY A 226 -2.98 50.09 7.30
C GLY A 226 -3.99 50.78 8.21
N PHE A 227 -4.74 50.01 9.00
CA PHE A 227 -5.68 50.53 10.01
C PHE A 227 -4.95 51.25 11.13
N PHE A 228 -3.89 50.71 11.70
CA PHE A 228 -3.10 51.34 12.76
C PHE A 228 -2.40 52.62 12.26
N LYS A 229 -1.83 52.64 11.05
CA LYS A 229 -1.26 53.86 10.47
C LYS A 229 -2.28 54.97 10.32
N ARG A 230 -3.53 54.66 9.99
CA ARG A 230 -4.62 55.67 9.89
C ARG A 230 -5.07 56.19 11.25
N LEU A 231 -4.96 55.37 12.30
CA LEU A 231 -5.37 55.74 13.67
C LEU A 231 -4.35 56.66 14.37
N PHE A 232 -3.05 56.44 14.09
CA PHE A 232 -1.97 57.14 14.79
C PHE A 232 -1.36 58.33 14.00
N ASN A 233 -1.76 58.52 12.73
CA ASN A 233 -1.32 59.67 11.92
C ASN A 233 -2.39 60.77 11.80
N ARG A 234 -3.22 60.96 12.83
CA ARG A 234 -4.11 62.11 13.00
C ARG A 234 -3.58 63.08 14.02
#